data_71afdc6e0b8cea14c21d04b2d22e7cff
#
_entry.id   71afdc6e0b8cea14c21d04b2d22e7cff
#
_cell.length_a   1.000
_cell.length_b   1.000
_cell.length_c   1.000
_cell.angle_alpha   90.00
_cell.angle_beta   90.00
_cell.angle_gamma   90.00
#
_symmetry.space_group_name_H-M   'P 1'
#
loop_
_entity.id
_entity.type
_entity.pdbx_description
1 polymer ?
#
loop_
_entity_poly.entity_id
_entity_poly.type
_entity_poly.pdbx_seq_one_letter_code
_entity_poly.pdbx_strand_id
1 'polypeptide(L)'
;MRTGHVALAIATLMTTTTLPAIAEDSGHWHGLGVLTVANETTIKVEDRANHVVRVLDEDGAIYNADGAPFLNKARYQVAAIIDSGVTGNGYKTFTDADGSKAFAKFTVTESKPPELKGTFQFTGGTGKYTGITGNGTFNLVRLSDKVAWDELVGDYKIPTAVAGTANKN
;
A
#
# COMPACT_ATOMS: atom_id res chain seq x y z
N MET A 1 47.84 -30.97 -59.30
CA MET A 1 46.83 -31.30 -58.26
C MET A 1 46.61 -30.04 -57.38
N ARG A 2 45.46 -29.37 -57.52
CA ARG A 2 45.08 -28.21 -56.72
C ARG A 2 43.99 -28.64 -55.76
N THR A 3 44.30 -28.69 -54.46
CA THR A 3 43.34 -28.95 -53.41
C THR A 3 42.63 -27.66 -52.99
N GLY A 4 41.34 -27.57 -53.33
CA GLY A 4 40.50 -26.45 -52.89
C GLY A 4 39.95 -26.68 -51.46
N HIS A 5 40.18 -25.71 -50.57
CA HIS A 5 39.61 -25.70 -49.23
C HIS A 5 38.28 -24.95 -49.28
N VAL A 6 37.21 -25.67 -48.97
CA VAL A 6 35.86 -25.08 -48.77
C VAL A 6 35.76 -24.65 -47.29
N ALA A 7 35.69 -23.36 -47.04
CA ALA A 7 35.46 -22.82 -45.71
C ALA A 7 33.92 -22.77 -45.47
N LEU A 8 33.42 -23.54 -44.50
CA LEU A 8 32.02 -23.54 -44.06
C LEU A 8 31.84 -22.43 -43.01
N ALA A 9 31.17 -21.35 -43.38
CA ALA A 9 30.81 -20.29 -42.43
C ALA A 9 29.53 -20.65 -41.67
N ILE A 10 29.61 -20.91 -40.40
CA ILE A 10 28.45 -21.12 -39.50
C ILE A 10 27.98 -19.76 -39.02
N ALA A 11 26.84 -19.27 -39.52
CA ALA A 11 26.17 -18.08 -39.02
C ALA A 11 25.36 -18.43 -37.78
N THR A 12 25.82 -18.01 -36.59
CA THR A 12 25.07 -18.16 -35.33
C THR A 12 24.01 -17.07 -35.26
N LEU A 13 22.75 -17.46 -35.39
CA LEU A 13 21.59 -16.55 -35.24
C LEU A 13 21.35 -16.35 -33.75
N MET A 14 21.75 -15.17 -33.21
CA MET A 14 21.39 -14.76 -31.84
C MET A 14 19.95 -14.25 -31.84
N THR A 15 19.02 -15.07 -31.35
CA THR A 15 17.65 -14.63 -31.04
C THR A 15 17.65 -13.84 -29.75
N THR A 16 17.54 -12.50 -29.83
CA THR A 16 17.30 -11.64 -28.67
C THR A 16 15.83 -11.78 -28.26
N THR A 17 15.57 -12.49 -27.16
CA THR A 17 14.24 -12.50 -26.54
C THR A 17 14.03 -11.15 -25.84
N THR A 18 13.27 -10.26 -26.43
CA THR A 18 12.79 -9.05 -25.78
C THR A 18 11.70 -9.45 -24.79
N LEU A 19 11.98 -9.30 -23.48
CA LEU A 19 10.95 -9.41 -22.46
C LEU A 19 9.90 -8.30 -22.70
N PRO A 20 8.60 -8.61 -22.61
CA PRO A 20 7.58 -7.58 -22.72
C PRO A 20 7.76 -6.56 -21.60
N ALA A 21 7.80 -5.28 -21.93
CA ALA A 21 7.77 -4.21 -20.94
C ALA A 21 6.41 -4.27 -20.22
N ILE A 22 6.42 -4.45 -18.91
CA ILE A 22 5.21 -4.33 -18.10
C ILE A 22 4.92 -2.84 -18.01
N ALA A 23 3.76 -2.40 -18.50
CA ALA A 23 3.29 -1.05 -18.27
C ALA A 23 3.02 -0.88 -16.76
N GLU A 24 3.29 0.30 -16.22
CA GLU A 24 3.13 0.61 -14.80
C GLU A 24 2.22 1.82 -14.65
N ASP A 25 1.19 1.72 -13.80
CA ASP A 25 0.44 2.87 -13.32
C ASP A 25 1.07 3.32 -12.00
N SER A 26 1.60 4.54 -11.96
CA SER A 26 2.31 5.06 -10.80
C SER A 26 2.00 6.53 -10.59
N GLY A 27 2.00 6.96 -9.34
CA GLY A 27 1.72 8.34 -9.00
C GLY A 27 1.99 8.68 -7.55
N HIS A 28 1.85 9.97 -7.28
CA HIS A 28 1.78 10.51 -5.93
C HIS A 28 0.34 10.47 -5.45
N TRP A 29 0.15 10.24 -4.16
CA TRP A 29 -1.17 10.15 -3.53
C TRP A 29 -1.21 10.97 -2.26
N HIS A 30 -2.27 11.79 -2.15
CA HIS A 30 -2.62 12.54 -0.95
C HIS A 30 -4.02 12.12 -0.50
N GLY A 31 -4.10 11.23 0.48
CA GLY A 31 -5.34 10.70 1.03
C GLY A 31 -5.76 11.44 2.30
N LEU A 32 -7.02 11.85 2.36
CA LEU A 32 -7.65 12.45 3.54
C LEU A 32 -8.76 11.53 4.03
N GLY A 33 -8.60 10.98 5.23
CA GLY A 33 -9.52 10.02 5.81
C GLY A 33 -10.13 10.45 7.14
N VAL A 34 -11.32 9.95 7.42
CA VAL A 34 -11.95 10.00 8.74
C VAL A 34 -12.16 8.57 9.20
N LEU A 35 -11.75 8.27 10.42
CA LEU A 35 -11.86 6.97 11.07
C LEU A 35 -12.72 7.07 12.32
N THR A 36 -13.52 6.04 12.56
CA THR A 36 -14.28 5.86 13.79
C THR A 36 -13.90 4.54 14.43
N VAL A 37 -13.62 4.52 15.73
CA VAL A 37 -13.34 3.31 16.49
C VAL A 37 -14.61 2.46 16.54
N ALA A 38 -14.59 1.34 15.83
CA ALA A 38 -15.66 0.35 15.82
C ALA A 38 -15.53 -0.59 17.02
N ASN A 39 -14.32 -1.07 17.32
CA ASN A 39 -14.01 -1.91 18.46
C ASN A 39 -12.71 -1.50 19.11
N GLU A 40 -12.65 -1.64 20.43
CA GLU A 40 -11.44 -1.40 21.22
C GLU A 40 -11.33 -2.41 22.36
N THR A 41 -10.13 -2.96 22.52
CA THR A 41 -9.75 -3.73 23.70
C THR A 41 -8.54 -3.10 24.35
N THR A 42 -8.63 -2.77 25.63
CA THR A 42 -7.53 -2.23 26.41
C THR A 42 -7.02 -3.30 27.39
N ILE A 43 -5.74 -3.60 27.30
CA ILE A 43 -5.03 -4.57 28.12
C ILE A 43 -4.07 -3.80 29.03
N LYS A 44 -4.18 -3.98 30.36
CA LYS A 44 -3.21 -3.44 31.32
C LYS A 44 -1.98 -4.32 31.34
N VAL A 45 -0.81 -3.69 31.32
CA VAL A 45 0.50 -4.34 31.51
C VAL A 45 1.06 -3.87 32.83
N GLU A 46 1.37 -4.80 33.75
CA GLU A 46 1.68 -4.47 35.14
C GLU A 46 3.16 -4.17 35.38
N ASP A 47 3.95 -3.94 34.35
CA ASP A 47 5.40 -3.67 34.46
C ASP A 47 5.72 -2.24 34.91
N ARG A 48 4.79 -1.30 34.73
CA ARG A 48 4.89 0.11 35.15
C ARG A 48 3.50 0.76 35.26
N ALA A 49 3.44 1.87 35.97
CA ALA A 49 2.21 2.61 36.18
C ALA A 49 1.61 3.08 34.82
N ASN A 50 0.30 2.90 34.65
CA ASN A 50 -0.48 3.35 33.50
C ASN A 50 -0.05 2.72 32.14
N HIS A 51 0.68 1.63 32.18
CA HIS A 51 1.01 0.91 30.96
C HIS A 51 -0.20 0.14 30.42
N VAL A 52 -0.61 0.47 29.23
CA VAL A 52 -1.73 -0.20 28.54
C VAL A 52 -1.37 -0.47 27.08
N VAL A 53 -1.83 -1.59 26.57
CA VAL A 53 -1.83 -1.91 25.15
C VAL A 53 -3.28 -1.86 24.68
N ARG A 54 -3.54 -1.11 23.62
CA ARG A 54 -4.86 -0.99 22.99
C ARG A 54 -4.84 -1.73 21.66
N VAL A 55 -5.84 -2.58 21.43
CA VAL A 55 -6.13 -3.19 20.14
C VAL A 55 -7.35 -2.48 19.58
N LEU A 56 -7.21 -1.88 18.42
CA LEU A 56 -8.23 -1.05 17.80
C LEU A 56 -8.66 -1.64 16.45
N ASP A 57 -9.96 -1.64 16.22
CA ASP A 57 -10.57 -1.82 14.90
C ASP A 57 -11.29 -0.51 14.56
N GLU A 58 -10.87 0.14 13.48
CA GLU A 58 -11.40 1.43 13.06
C GLU A 58 -11.94 1.31 11.64
N ASP A 59 -13.06 1.96 11.38
CA ASP A 59 -13.74 1.99 10.10
C ASP A 59 -14.09 3.41 9.69
N GLY A 60 -14.03 3.69 8.40
CA GLY A 60 -14.29 5.02 7.89
C GLY A 60 -14.19 5.13 6.38
N ALA A 61 -13.89 6.30 5.92
CA ALA A 61 -13.74 6.61 4.51
C ALA A 61 -12.51 7.47 4.26
N ILE A 62 -11.96 7.34 3.06
CA ILE A 62 -10.85 8.14 2.58
C ILE A 62 -11.15 8.62 1.17
N TYR A 63 -10.67 9.80 0.81
CA TYR A 63 -10.70 10.30 -0.55
C TYR A 63 -9.34 10.88 -0.93
N ASN A 64 -9.11 10.98 -2.23
CA ASN A 64 -7.90 11.60 -2.77
C ASN A 64 -8.09 13.12 -2.79
N ALA A 65 -7.24 13.85 -2.08
CA ALA A 65 -7.33 15.32 -1.97
C ALA A 65 -7.12 16.03 -3.31
N ASP A 66 -6.34 15.42 -4.22
CA ASP A 66 -6.06 15.96 -5.54
C ASP A 66 -7.15 15.62 -6.57
N GLY A 67 -8.17 14.87 -6.14
CA GLY A 67 -9.28 14.44 -7.00
C GLY A 67 -8.95 13.32 -7.99
N ALA A 68 -7.71 12.79 -7.94
CA ALA A 68 -7.30 11.67 -8.78
C ALA A 68 -8.07 10.38 -8.41
N PRO A 69 -8.23 9.43 -9.35
CA PRO A 69 -9.07 8.25 -9.12
C PRO A 69 -8.49 7.24 -8.12
N PHE A 70 -7.19 7.26 -7.87
CA PHE A 70 -6.53 6.32 -6.95
C PHE A 70 -7.04 6.47 -5.52
N LEU A 71 -7.63 5.39 -4.96
CA LEU A 71 -8.22 5.32 -3.61
C LEU A 71 -9.13 6.52 -3.27
N ASN A 72 -9.89 6.99 -4.27
CA ASN A 72 -10.80 8.12 -4.11
C ASN A 72 -12.20 7.63 -3.73
N LYS A 73 -12.73 8.08 -2.59
CA LYS A 73 -14.01 7.64 -2.00
C LYS A 73 -14.01 6.15 -1.63
N ALA A 74 -12.86 5.64 -1.21
CA ALA A 74 -12.72 4.26 -0.76
C ALA A 74 -13.18 4.11 0.70
N ARG A 75 -13.71 2.94 1.05
CA ARG A 75 -13.85 2.53 2.45
C ARG A 75 -12.44 2.35 3.02
N TYR A 76 -12.24 2.83 4.24
CA TYR A 76 -10.96 2.80 4.92
C TYR A 76 -11.07 2.12 6.27
N GLN A 77 -10.33 1.03 6.47
CA GLN A 77 -10.29 0.26 7.70
C GLN A 77 -8.88 0.19 8.26
N VAL A 78 -8.77 0.24 9.58
CA VAL A 78 -7.48 0.15 10.29
C VAL A 78 -7.60 -0.86 11.42
N ALA A 79 -6.68 -1.83 11.44
CA ALA A 79 -6.46 -2.71 12.58
C ALA A 79 -5.12 -2.34 13.23
N ALA A 80 -5.14 -1.90 14.48
CA ALA A 80 -3.98 -1.30 15.15
C ALA A 80 -3.70 -1.94 16.51
N ILE A 81 -2.42 -2.00 16.87
CA ILE A 81 -1.94 -2.25 18.23
C ILE A 81 -1.16 -1.02 18.65
N ILE A 82 -1.57 -0.36 19.72
CA ILE A 82 -0.96 0.87 20.24
C ILE A 82 -0.54 0.62 21.68
N ASP A 83 0.76 0.78 21.96
CA ASP A 83 1.36 0.63 23.28
C ASP A 83 1.49 2.00 23.95
N SER A 84 0.78 2.18 25.06
CA SER A 84 0.80 3.38 25.91
C SER A 84 0.56 4.70 25.15
N GLY A 85 0.01 4.62 23.92
CA GLY A 85 -0.14 5.78 23.05
C GLY A 85 1.18 6.37 22.52
N VAL A 86 2.29 5.65 22.64
CA VAL A 86 3.63 6.11 22.26
C VAL A 86 4.14 5.41 21.00
N THR A 87 3.95 4.10 20.94
CA THR A 87 4.33 3.28 19.79
C THR A 87 3.12 2.52 19.27
N GLY A 88 3.17 2.11 18.02
CA GLY A 88 2.09 1.32 17.45
C GLY A 88 2.40 0.87 16.04
N ASN A 89 1.66 -0.15 15.64
CA ASN A 89 1.71 -0.69 14.29
C ASN A 89 0.38 -1.35 13.93
N GLY A 90 0.23 -1.70 12.68
CA GLY A 90 -0.97 -2.37 12.22
C GLY A 90 -1.09 -2.39 10.71
N TYR A 91 -2.33 -2.55 10.27
CA TYR A 91 -2.68 -2.67 8.86
C TYR A 91 -3.78 -1.68 8.48
N LYS A 92 -3.68 -1.17 7.27
CA LYS A 92 -4.67 -0.33 6.61
C LYS A 92 -5.23 -1.11 5.43
N THR A 93 -6.55 -1.14 5.29
CA THR A 93 -7.25 -1.75 4.16
C THR A 93 -8.11 -0.69 3.49
N PHE A 94 -7.89 -0.49 2.22
CA PHE A 94 -8.69 0.41 1.38
C PHE A 94 -9.53 -0.45 0.44
N THR A 95 -10.83 -0.19 0.36
CA THR A 95 -11.75 -0.94 -0.52
C THR A 95 -12.50 0.04 -1.40
N ASP A 96 -12.28 -0.03 -2.69
CA ASP A 96 -12.99 0.77 -3.69
C ASP A 96 -14.40 0.28 -3.96
N ALA A 97 -15.20 1.11 -4.64
CA ALA A 97 -16.58 0.81 -4.98
C ALA A 97 -16.74 -0.45 -5.87
N ASP A 98 -15.72 -0.81 -6.65
CA ASP A 98 -15.66 -2.03 -7.46
C ASP A 98 -15.24 -3.28 -6.68
N GLY A 99 -14.98 -3.15 -5.37
CA GLY A 99 -14.52 -4.24 -4.50
C GLY A 99 -13.00 -4.51 -4.55
N SER A 100 -12.25 -3.81 -5.41
CA SER A 100 -10.78 -3.88 -5.42
C SER A 100 -10.22 -3.36 -4.12
N LYS A 101 -9.16 -4.01 -3.61
CA LYS A 101 -8.56 -3.66 -2.31
C LYS A 101 -7.08 -3.38 -2.43
N ALA A 102 -6.62 -2.35 -1.71
CA ALA A 102 -5.20 -2.13 -1.42
C ALA A 102 -4.94 -2.38 0.07
N PHE A 103 -3.82 -3.02 0.38
CA PHE A 103 -3.38 -3.33 1.74
C PHE A 103 -2.09 -2.62 2.04
N ALA A 104 -1.98 -2.05 3.24
CA ALA A 104 -0.74 -1.47 3.71
C ALA A 104 -0.49 -1.86 5.18
N LYS A 105 0.78 -1.98 5.56
CA LYS A 105 1.22 -2.00 6.95
C LYS A 105 1.64 -0.59 7.35
N PHE A 106 1.52 -0.27 8.63
CA PHE A 106 2.00 1.01 9.15
C PHE A 106 2.76 0.85 10.47
N THR A 107 3.58 1.85 10.78
CA THR A 107 4.31 1.96 12.06
C THR A 107 4.25 3.41 12.53
N VAL A 108 3.90 3.61 13.79
CA VAL A 108 3.98 4.92 14.46
C VAL A 108 5.44 5.23 14.76
N THR A 109 5.91 6.38 14.35
CA THR A 109 7.30 6.85 14.57
C THR A 109 7.36 8.01 15.55
N GLU A 110 6.26 8.75 15.73
CA GLU A 110 6.16 9.87 16.65
C GLU A 110 4.74 9.92 17.25
N SER A 111 4.68 10.17 18.54
CA SER A 111 3.42 10.35 19.28
C SER A 111 3.50 11.59 20.16
N LYS A 112 2.65 12.55 19.86
CA LYS A 112 2.43 13.78 20.66
C LYS A 112 0.91 14.01 20.72
N PRO A 113 0.20 13.36 21.65
CA PRO A 113 -1.25 13.46 21.69
C PRO A 113 -1.74 14.92 21.59
N PRO A 114 -2.76 15.20 20.72
CA PRO A 114 -3.62 14.24 20.04
C PRO A 114 -3.08 13.67 18.72
N GLU A 115 -1.83 13.96 18.33
CA GLU A 115 -1.23 13.56 17.06
C GLU A 115 -0.42 12.26 17.16
N LEU A 116 -0.54 11.41 16.13
CA LEU A 116 0.30 10.25 15.86
C LEU A 116 0.83 10.36 14.43
N LYS A 117 2.14 10.30 14.27
CA LYS A 117 2.79 10.30 12.95
C LYS A 117 3.51 8.99 12.70
N GLY A 118 3.64 8.63 11.44
CA GLY A 118 4.34 7.42 11.10
C GLY A 118 4.51 7.20 9.61
N THR A 119 4.88 5.99 9.28
CA THR A 119 5.07 5.55 7.90
C THR A 119 4.11 4.42 7.56
N PHE A 120 3.77 4.31 6.30
CA PHE A 120 3.06 3.14 5.77
C PHE A 120 3.77 2.59 4.54
N GLN A 121 3.51 1.32 4.24
CA GLN A 121 3.99 0.64 3.04
C GLN A 121 2.89 -0.25 2.50
N PHE A 122 2.58 -0.12 1.20
CA PHE A 122 1.68 -1.06 0.53
C PHE A 122 2.30 -2.46 0.54
N THR A 123 1.50 -3.45 0.89
CA THR A 123 1.92 -4.86 1.00
C THR A 123 1.29 -5.75 -0.08
N GLY A 124 0.39 -5.18 -0.87
CA GLY A 124 -0.31 -5.84 -1.96
C GLY A 124 -1.74 -5.37 -2.11
N GLY A 125 -2.49 -6.02 -2.97
CA GLY A 125 -3.88 -5.70 -3.23
C GLY A 125 -4.61 -6.76 -4.05
N THR A 126 -5.88 -6.51 -4.35
CA THR A 126 -6.74 -7.34 -5.20
C THR A 126 -7.36 -6.50 -6.32
N GLY A 127 -7.89 -7.16 -7.34
CA GLY A 127 -8.50 -6.48 -8.48
C GLY A 127 -7.51 -5.54 -9.17
N LYS A 128 -7.88 -4.30 -9.40
CA LYS A 128 -7.02 -3.29 -10.04
C LYS A 128 -5.76 -2.92 -9.24
N TYR A 129 -5.71 -3.29 -7.95
CA TYR A 129 -4.55 -3.05 -7.08
C TYR A 129 -3.63 -4.27 -6.93
N THR A 130 -3.83 -5.33 -7.73
CA THR A 130 -2.96 -6.51 -7.70
C THR A 130 -1.51 -6.12 -7.97
N GLY A 131 -0.60 -6.51 -7.06
CA GLY A 131 0.83 -6.20 -7.16
C GLY A 131 1.22 -4.76 -6.80
N ILE A 132 0.30 -3.97 -6.22
CA ILE A 132 0.61 -2.61 -5.76
C ILE A 132 1.80 -2.61 -4.79
N THR A 133 2.69 -1.66 -4.99
CA THR A 133 3.83 -1.32 -4.12
C THR A 133 3.85 0.18 -3.87
N GLY A 134 4.67 0.61 -2.94
CA GLY A 134 4.84 2.02 -2.59
C GLY A 134 4.84 2.24 -1.10
N ASN A 135 5.09 3.46 -0.68
CA ASN A 135 5.19 3.84 0.72
C ASN A 135 4.91 5.32 0.91
N GLY A 136 4.77 5.73 2.15
CA GLY A 136 4.54 7.11 2.49
C GLY A 136 4.52 7.35 4.00
N THR A 137 4.02 8.50 4.36
CA THR A 137 3.84 8.95 5.74
C THR A 137 2.38 9.17 6.05
N PHE A 138 2.03 9.13 7.32
CA PHE A 138 0.70 9.53 7.79
C PHE A 138 0.79 10.47 8.99
N ASN A 139 -0.24 11.30 9.14
CA ASN A 139 -0.47 12.14 10.30
C ASN A 139 -1.92 11.94 10.76
N LEU A 140 -2.10 11.22 11.87
CA LEU A 140 -3.41 10.95 12.45
C LEU A 140 -3.62 11.87 13.64
N VAL A 141 -4.74 12.58 13.65
CA VAL A 141 -5.15 13.47 14.75
C VAL A 141 -6.42 12.93 15.40
N ARG A 142 -6.37 12.61 16.69
CA ARG A 142 -7.55 12.24 17.47
C ARG A 142 -8.41 13.47 17.74
N LEU A 143 -9.62 13.47 17.18
CA LEU A 143 -10.62 14.52 17.40
C LEU A 143 -11.45 14.25 18.65
N SER A 144 -11.59 12.99 19.02
CA SER A 144 -12.23 12.49 20.24
C SER A 144 -11.76 11.07 20.53
N ASP A 145 -12.26 10.46 21.60
CA ASP A 145 -11.95 9.05 21.94
C ASP A 145 -12.39 8.07 20.83
N LYS A 146 -13.32 8.48 19.97
CA LYS A 146 -13.92 7.60 18.94
C LYS A 146 -13.66 8.04 17.51
N VAL A 147 -13.17 9.26 17.29
CA VAL A 147 -13.01 9.79 15.93
C VAL A 147 -11.60 10.30 15.71
N ALA A 148 -11.03 9.98 14.57
CA ALA A 148 -9.75 10.49 14.12
C ALA A 148 -9.82 11.01 12.68
N TRP A 149 -9.01 12.01 12.41
CA TRP A 149 -8.63 12.45 11.08
C TRP A 149 -7.28 11.84 10.74
N ASP A 150 -7.11 11.31 9.53
CA ASP A 150 -5.86 10.70 9.07
C ASP A 150 -5.48 11.23 7.70
N GLU A 151 -4.32 11.82 7.60
CA GLU A 151 -3.74 12.33 6.36
C GLU A 151 -2.60 11.40 5.94
N LEU A 152 -2.65 10.91 4.70
CA LEU A 152 -1.65 10.00 4.13
C LEU A 152 -1.03 10.64 2.89
N VAL A 153 0.29 10.68 2.83
CA VAL A 153 1.02 11.20 1.68
C VAL A 153 2.08 10.19 1.26
N GLY A 154 2.11 9.83 -0.02
CA GLY A 154 3.08 8.84 -0.49
C GLY A 154 2.98 8.56 -1.98
N ASP A 155 3.75 7.58 -2.42
CA ASP A 155 3.81 7.15 -3.80
C ASP A 155 3.27 5.72 -3.93
N TYR A 156 2.72 5.42 -5.10
CA TYR A 156 2.27 4.08 -5.45
C TYR A 156 2.74 3.68 -6.86
N LYS A 157 2.81 2.37 -7.07
CA LYS A 157 3.07 1.71 -8.34
C LYS A 157 2.21 0.46 -8.46
N ILE A 158 1.51 0.31 -9.58
CA ILE A 158 0.65 -0.82 -9.88
C ILE A 158 1.10 -1.40 -11.22
N PRO A 159 1.55 -2.68 -11.26
CA PRO A 159 1.85 -3.33 -12.53
C PRO A 159 0.59 -3.42 -13.39
N THR A 160 0.63 -2.86 -14.57
CA THR A 160 -0.48 -3.01 -15.54
C THR A 160 -0.19 -4.24 -16.39
N ALA A 161 -1.08 -5.23 -16.35
CA ALA A 161 -0.97 -6.38 -17.23
C ALA A 161 -1.01 -5.90 -18.69
N VAL A 162 0.06 -6.11 -19.44
CA VAL A 162 0.02 -5.92 -20.90
C VAL A 162 -0.93 -6.96 -21.45
N ALA A 163 -2.03 -6.52 -22.06
CA ALA A 163 -2.94 -7.42 -22.73
C ALA A 163 -2.13 -8.21 -23.77
N GLY A 164 -1.92 -9.50 -23.47
CA GLY A 164 -1.17 -10.40 -24.36
C GLY A 164 -1.83 -10.36 -25.73
N THR A 165 -1.05 -10.12 -26.77
CA THR A 165 -1.45 -10.33 -28.15
C THR A 165 -2.00 -11.75 -28.25
N ALA A 166 -3.33 -11.87 -28.36
CA ALA A 166 -3.97 -13.15 -28.65
C ALA A 166 -3.36 -13.67 -29.95
N ASN A 167 -2.54 -14.71 -29.83
CA ASN A 167 -2.02 -15.44 -30.97
C ASN A 167 -3.24 -16.05 -31.67
N LYS A 168 -3.68 -15.43 -32.77
CA LYS A 168 -4.64 -16.07 -33.69
C LYS A 168 -3.89 -17.15 -34.44
N ASN A 169 -4.01 -18.39 -33.99
CA ASN A 169 -3.74 -19.55 -34.83
C ASN A 169 -4.92 -19.80 -35.77
#